data_da8d444c298331b38934e0fa1c71853e
#
_entry.id   da8d444c298331b38934e0fa1c71853e
#
_cell.length_a   1.000
_cell.length_b   1.000
_cell.length_c   1.000
_cell.angle_alpha   90.00
_cell.angle_beta   90.00
_cell.angle_gamma   90.00
#
_symmetry.space_group_name_H-M   'P 1'
#
loop_
_entity.id
_entity.type
_entity.pdbx_description
1 polymer ?
#
loop_
_entity_poly.entity_id
_entity_poly.type
_entity_poly.pdbx_seq_one_letter_code
_entity_poly.pdbx_strand_id
1 'polypeptide(L)'
;MDVMLDLETLGTRPGCVILTLGAVKFDPYSLREPDSGIYFRVDVDEQTALGREVQEDTLNWWLNQSEDIREEALGETDRVSLETLYRDLNKFLVGVDNIWAQIGRAHV
;
A
#
# COMPACT_ATOMS: atom_id res chain seq x y z
N MET A 1 -0.23 -18.58 9.84
CA MET A 1 -0.97 -17.34 9.50
C MET A 1 -0.60 -16.86 8.11
N ASP A 2 -1.57 -16.40 7.41
CA ASP A 2 -1.37 -15.73 6.12
C ASP A 2 -1.59 -14.24 6.27
N VAL A 3 -1.15 -13.47 5.26
CA VAL A 3 -1.35 -12.02 5.21
C VAL A 3 -2.03 -11.66 3.90
N MET A 4 -3.03 -10.78 3.99
CA MET A 4 -3.58 -10.10 2.82
C MET A 4 -2.97 -8.71 2.76
N LEU A 5 -2.33 -8.41 1.63
CA LEU A 5 -1.67 -7.14 1.38
C LEU A 5 -2.45 -6.37 0.33
N ASP A 6 -2.72 -5.10 0.59
CA ASP A 6 -3.41 -4.21 -0.35
C ASP A 6 -2.57 -2.97 -0.59
N LEU A 7 -2.33 -2.66 -1.86
CA LEU A 7 -1.53 -1.51 -2.29
C LEU A 7 -2.36 -0.55 -3.11
N GLU A 8 -2.24 0.74 -2.81
CA GLU A 8 -2.68 1.81 -3.70
C GLU A 8 -1.44 2.45 -4.32
N THR A 9 -1.46 2.64 -5.63
CA THR A 9 -0.27 3.05 -6.38
C THR A 9 -0.56 4.16 -7.38
N LEU A 10 0.50 4.78 -7.89
CA LEU A 10 0.41 5.78 -8.96
C LEU A 10 0.63 5.16 -10.34
N GLY A 11 0.27 3.90 -10.51
CA GLY A 11 0.33 3.25 -11.81
C GLY A 11 -0.05 1.80 -11.75
N THR A 12 -0.08 1.16 -12.92
CA THR A 12 -0.47 -0.24 -13.09
C THR A 12 0.73 -1.16 -13.29
N ARG A 13 1.95 -0.62 -13.26
CA ARG A 13 3.19 -1.38 -13.43
C ARG A 13 3.93 -1.54 -12.10
N PRO A 14 4.72 -2.61 -11.95
CA PRO A 14 5.43 -2.86 -10.67
C PRO A 14 6.40 -1.76 -10.24
N GLY A 15 6.92 -0.97 -11.16
CA GLY A 15 7.86 0.12 -10.86
C GLY A 15 7.22 1.42 -10.42
N CYS A 16 5.90 1.47 -10.25
CA CYS A 16 5.22 2.71 -9.90
C CYS A 16 5.28 3.02 -8.41
N VAL A 17 5.10 4.29 -8.09
CA VAL A 17 5.06 4.79 -6.72
C VAL A 17 3.94 4.11 -5.94
N ILE A 18 4.25 3.67 -4.73
CA ILE A 18 3.28 3.13 -3.77
C ILE A 18 2.78 4.28 -2.91
N LEU A 19 1.48 4.51 -2.92
CA LEU A 19 0.85 5.55 -2.11
C LEU A 19 0.55 5.05 -0.71
N THR A 20 -0.09 3.89 -0.62
CA THR A 20 -0.48 3.28 0.65
C THR A 20 -0.27 1.78 0.61
N LEU A 21 0.00 1.21 1.77
CA LEU A 21 0.12 -0.23 1.96
C LEU A 21 -0.64 -0.63 3.21
N GLY A 22 -1.61 -1.51 3.05
CA GLY A 22 -2.34 -2.11 4.15
C GLY A 22 -2.10 -3.61 4.20
N ALA A 23 -2.02 -4.18 5.37
CA ALA A 23 -1.84 -5.62 5.53
C ALA A 23 -2.59 -6.12 6.75
N VAL A 24 -3.21 -7.28 6.62
CA VAL A 24 -3.98 -7.92 7.69
C VAL A 24 -3.57 -9.38 7.77
N LYS A 25 -3.35 -9.85 8.99
CA LYS A 25 -3.10 -11.28 9.26
C LYS A 25 -4.41 -12.03 9.43
N PHE A 26 -4.48 -13.23 8.89
CA PHE A 26 -5.64 -14.09 9.03
C PHE A 26 -5.22 -15.56 9.01
N ASP A 27 -6.06 -16.40 9.59
CA ASP A 27 -5.90 -17.85 9.50
C ASP A 27 -6.80 -18.34 8.35
N PRO A 28 -6.21 -18.86 7.24
CA PRO A 28 -6.99 -19.26 6.08
C PRO A 28 -7.90 -20.47 6.32
N TYR A 29 -7.68 -21.17 7.45
CA TYR A 29 -8.46 -22.36 7.81
C TYR A 29 -9.47 -22.10 8.91
N SER A 30 -9.65 -20.85 9.32
CA SER A 30 -10.54 -20.46 10.41
C SER A 30 -11.59 -19.48 9.92
N LEU A 31 -12.77 -19.54 10.53
CA LEU A 31 -13.84 -18.56 10.29
C LEU A 31 -13.75 -17.36 11.22
N ARG A 32 -12.70 -17.27 12.02
CA ARG A 32 -12.50 -16.13 12.92
C ARG A 32 -12.25 -14.85 12.13
N GLU A 33 -12.59 -13.73 12.77
CA GLU A 33 -12.23 -12.42 12.25
C GLU A 33 -10.71 -12.31 12.10
N PRO A 34 -10.24 -11.56 11.12
CA PRO A 34 -8.81 -11.29 10.96
C PRO A 34 -8.22 -10.69 12.23
N ASP A 35 -6.96 -11.01 12.49
CA ASP A 35 -6.21 -10.42 13.59
C ASP A 35 -5.86 -8.95 13.29
N SER A 36 -4.88 -8.43 14.00
CA SER A 36 -4.42 -7.05 13.82
C SER A 36 -3.88 -6.80 12.41
N GLY A 37 -3.99 -5.57 11.98
CA GLY A 37 -3.45 -5.11 10.71
C GLY A 37 -2.46 -3.97 10.90
N ILE A 38 -1.79 -3.63 9.81
CA ILE A 38 -0.94 -2.45 9.73
C ILE A 38 -1.33 -1.64 8.49
N TYR A 39 -1.07 -0.35 8.55
CA TYR A 39 -1.37 0.54 7.45
C TYR A 39 -0.31 1.63 7.38
N PHE A 40 0.20 1.88 6.19
CA PHE A 40 1.19 2.91 5.94
C PHE A 40 0.76 3.81 4.80
N ARG A 41 1.00 5.09 4.97
CA ARG A 41 1.06 6.06 3.87
C ARG A 41 2.53 6.31 3.62
N VAL A 42 2.99 6.04 2.39
CA VAL A 42 4.41 5.96 2.09
C VAL A 42 4.90 7.27 1.46
N ASP A 43 6.10 7.71 1.82
CA ASP A 43 6.70 8.91 1.26
C ASP A 43 6.84 8.79 -0.26
N VAL A 44 6.23 9.72 -0.98
CA VAL A 44 6.21 9.73 -2.44
C VAL A 44 7.51 10.29 -3.01
N ASP A 45 8.00 11.39 -2.44
CA ASP A 45 9.20 12.08 -2.96
C ASP A 45 10.44 11.20 -2.88
N GLU A 46 10.58 10.44 -1.79
CA GLU A 46 11.67 9.48 -1.66
C GLU A 46 11.65 8.44 -2.76
N GLN A 47 10.47 7.94 -3.10
CA GLN A 47 10.30 6.94 -4.14
C GLN A 47 10.60 7.50 -5.54
N THR A 48 10.13 8.70 -5.85
CA THR A 48 10.42 9.33 -7.14
C THR A 48 11.91 9.65 -7.28
N ALA A 49 12.57 10.04 -6.20
CA ALA A 49 14.01 10.25 -6.19
C ALA A 49 14.80 8.97 -6.50
N LEU A 50 14.24 7.81 -6.17
CA LEU A 50 14.82 6.51 -6.50
C LEU A 50 14.46 6.00 -7.90
N GLY A 51 13.72 6.79 -8.68
CA GLY A 51 13.35 6.43 -10.04
C GLY A 51 12.03 5.67 -10.19
N ARG A 52 11.21 5.58 -9.16
CA ARG A 52 9.89 4.97 -9.31
C ARG A 52 8.98 5.88 -10.12
N GLU A 53 8.08 5.27 -10.87
CA GLU A 53 7.30 5.96 -11.88
C GLU A 53 5.95 6.46 -11.36
N VAL A 54 5.50 7.56 -11.93
CA VAL A 54 4.13 8.08 -11.79
C VAL A 54 3.50 8.02 -13.17
N GLN A 55 2.40 7.27 -13.29
CA GLN A 55 1.63 7.26 -14.53
C GLN A 55 0.59 8.37 -14.47
N GLU A 56 0.60 9.22 -15.49
CA GLU A 56 -0.25 10.41 -15.53
C GLU A 56 -1.73 10.05 -15.47
N ASP A 57 -2.15 9.02 -16.18
CA ASP A 57 -3.55 8.59 -16.19
C ASP A 57 -4.03 8.18 -14.79
N THR A 58 -3.18 7.47 -14.05
CA THR A 58 -3.49 7.03 -12.70
C THR A 58 -3.52 8.21 -11.74
N LEU A 59 -2.56 9.12 -11.84
CA LEU A 59 -2.57 10.34 -11.03
C LEU A 59 -3.85 11.13 -11.25
N ASN A 60 -4.25 11.30 -12.50
CA ASN A 60 -5.49 12.00 -12.84
C ASN A 60 -6.72 11.29 -12.29
N TRP A 61 -6.71 9.97 -12.31
CA TRP A 61 -7.80 9.19 -11.71
C TRP A 61 -7.94 9.49 -10.21
N TRP A 62 -6.83 9.51 -9.46
CA TRP A 62 -6.84 9.86 -8.04
C TRP A 62 -7.30 11.30 -7.81
N LEU A 63 -6.85 12.23 -8.65
CA LEU A 63 -7.21 13.65 -8.53
C LEU A 63 -8.70 13.89 -8.75
N ASN A 64 -9.39 12.98 -9.44
CA ASN A 64 -10.82 13.08 -9.71
C ASN A 64 -11.68 12.36 -8.67
N GLN A 65 -11.09 11.79 -7.64
CA GLN A 65 -11.82 11.16 -6.56
C GLN A 65 -12.40 12.19 -5.60
N SER A 66 -13.28 11.75 -4.67
CA SER A 66 -13.80 12.61 -3.62
C SER A 66 -12.65 13.20 -2.80
N GLU A 67 -12.93 14.31 -2.11
CA GLU A 67 -11.92 14.98 -1.29
C GLU A 67 -11.28 14.04 -0.27
N ASP A 68 -12.09 13.23 0.40
CA ASP A 68 -11.59 12.31 1.43
C ASP A 68 -10.66 11.25 0.84
N ILE A 69 -11.04 10.66 -0.29
CA ILE A 69 -10.23 9.64 -0.97
C ILE A 69 -8.94 10.27 -1.50
N ARG A 70 -9.05 11.45 -2.09
CA ARG A 70 -7.90 12.16 -2.63
C ARG A 70 -6.90 12.52 -1.53
N GLU A 71 -7.36 13.01 -0.39
CA GLU A 71 -6.50 13.37 0.73
C GLU A 71 -5.82 12.14 1.30
N GLU A 72 -6.54 11.04 1.46
CA GLU A 72 -5.95 9.79 1.95
C GLU A 72 -4.87 9.27 1.03
N ALA A 73 -5.10 9.29 -0.28
CA ALA A 73 -4.17 8.76 -1.26
C ALA A 73 -2.99 9.70 -1.54
N LEU A 74 -3.25 11.00 -1.65
CA LEU A 74 -2.27 11.97 -2.15
C LEU A 74 -1.80 13.01 -1.12
N GLY A 75 -2.47 13.12 0.02
CA GLY A 75 -2.09 14.08 1.06
C GLY A 75 -0.66 13.83 1.56
N GLU A 76 0.02 14.90 1.97
CA GLU A 76 1.44 14.84 2.32
C GLU A 76 1.72 14.54 3.80
N THR A 77 0.70 14.56 4.64
CA THR A 77 0.88 14.35 6.09
C THR A 77 1.00 12.87 6.46
N ASP A 78 1.75 12.60 7.53
CA ASP A 78 1.86 11.27 8.14
C ASP A 78 2.39 10.17 7.20
N ARG A 79 3.26 10.54 6.28
CA ARG A 79 3.89 9.56 5.40
C ARG A 79 5.18 9.04 6.03
N VAL A 80 5.41 7.72 5.87
CA VAL A 80 6.60 7.07 6.42
C VAL A 80 7.66 6.88 5.34
N SER A 81 8.94 6.88 5.77
CA SER A 81 10.05 6.58 4.88
C SER A 81 10.02 5.13 4.45
N LEU A 82 10.73 4.82 3.36
CA LEU A 82 10.90 3.44 2.91
C LEU A 82 11.60 2.59 3.97
N GLU A 83 12.56 3.16 4.70
CA GLU A 83 13.24 2.46 5.77
C GLU A 83 12.27 2.02 6.86
N THR A 84 11.41 2.92 7.31
CA THR A 84 10.38 2.61 8.31
C THR A 84 9.41 1.55 7.79
N LEU A 85 8.96 1.70 6.54
CA LEU A 85 8.07 0.74 5.91
C LEU A 85 8.67 -0.68 5.91
N TYR A 86 9.90 -0.81 5.43
CA TYR A 86 10.56 -2.11 5.37
C TYR A 86 10.78 -2.72 6.75
N ARG A 87 11.23 -1.91 7.70
CA ARG A 87 11.46 -2.39 9.06
C ARG A 87 10.18 -2.91 9.70
N ASP A 88 9.13 -2.14 9.64
CA ASP A 88 7.88 -2.49 10.32
C ASP A 88 7.12 -3.59 9.58
N LEU A 89 7.16 -3.59 8.24
CA LEU A 89 6.56 -4.64 7.45
C LEU A 89 7.28 -5.98 7.68
N ASN A 90 8.61 -5.97 7.72
CA ASN A 90 9.37 -7.19 7.99
C ASN A 90 9.06 -7.77 9.35
N LYS A 91 8.89 -6.94 10.36
CA LYS A 91 8.46 -7.40 11.69
C LYS A 91 7.08 -8.04 11.65
N PHE A 92 6.17 -7.41 10.92
CA PHE A 92 4.81 -7.90 10.78
C PHE A 92 4.76 -9.25 10.08
N LEU A 93 5.66 -9.48 9.12
CA LEU A 93 5.67 -10.70 8.31
C LEU A 93 6.39 -11.89 8.96
N VAL A 94 6.98 -11.71 10.14
CA VAL A 94 7.65 -12.82 10.84
C VAL A 94 6.64 -13.94 11.12
N GLY A 95 6.98 -15.16 10.70
CA GLY A 95 6.14 -16.34 10.91
C GLY A 95 4.94 -16.47 9.97
N VAL A 96 4.85 -15.60 8.97
CA VAL A 96 3.78 -15.66 7.96
C VAL A 96 4.11 -16.74 6.92
N ASP A 97 3.13 -17.58 6.60
CA ASP A 97 3.30 -18.67 5.64
C ASP A 97 3.10 -18.24 4.20
N ASN A 98 2.05 -17.46 3.95
CA ASN A 98 1.71 -17.00 2.60
C ASN A 98 1.28 -15.54 2.60
N ILE A 99 1.60 -14.85 1.50
CA ILE A 99 1.20 -13.47 1.28
C ILE A 99 0.30 -13.42 0.06
N TRP A 100 -0.90 -12.88 0.23
CA TRP A 100 -1.86 -12.65 -0.83
C TRP A 100 -1.90 -11.16 -1.12
N ALA A 101 -1.82 -10.77 -2.37
CA ALA A 101 -1.77 -9.36 -2.73
C ALA A 101 -2.87 -8.99 -3.71
N GLN A 102 -3.42 -7.80 -3.51
CA GLN A 102 -4.34 -7.16 -4.44
C GLN A 102 -3.68 -5.88 -4.92
N ILE A 103 -3.38 -5.79 -6.21
CA ILE A 103 -2.64 -4.67 -6.78
C ILE A 103 -3.38 -4.11 -7.99
N GLY A 104 -3.41 -2.77 -8.10
CA GLY A 104 -3.91 -2.09 -9.27
C GLY A 104 -5.42 -2.10 -9.43
N ARG A 105 -6.15 -2.53 -8.44
CA ARG A 105 -7.60 -2.61 -8.47
C ARG A 105 -8.26 -1.24 -8.65
N ALA A 106 -7.63 -0.19 -8.16
CA ALA A 106 -8.15 1.16 -8.27
C ALA A 106 -8.13 1.70 -9.71
N HIS A 107 -7.46 1.01 -10.61
CA HIS A 107 -7.24 1.47 -11.98
C HIS A 107 -8.11 0.73 -12.99
N VAL A 108 -8.94 -0.12 -12.51
CA VAL A 108 -9.80 -0.94 -13.36
C VAL A 108 -11.09 -0.23 -13.67
#